data_91fc6dedf55c685f35012d56a09b2e67
#
_entry.id   91fc6dedf55c685f35012d56a09b2e67
#
_cell.length_a   1.000
_cell.length_b   1.000
_cell.length_c   1.000
_cell.angle_alpha   90.00
_cell.angle_beta   90.00
_cell.angle_gamma   90.00
#
_symmetry.space_group_name_H-M   'P 1'
#
loop_
_entity.id
_entity.type
_entity.pdbx_description
1 polymer ?
#
loop_
_entity_poly.entity_id
_entity_poly.type
_entity_poly.pdbx_seq_one_letter_code
_entity_poly.pdbx_strand_id
1 'polypeptide(L)'
;MGKIVITKQNNRLLLTHFDEKQPVLIETAPLLSQEGILGNIYLARVKDVVSGLRGAFLSVSGEDTVYLPLKENNKFLCANREFSEGEYIRQGDEIVVQIAGEALKTKQPTASEKLELTGQYCVCSFFGHGIRYSRKLSKDKIDFLSQSIKEAFIEGRKQYQFTIRTNTESLTDPAPLIQEMRMFIHIFDTIRDTYRHRTCYSCFYQPEPEIIRLIKNIPLDSYDEIVTDLPDLYDILIKAFSDKSVRLYQDEMLTLSKLYSIETHLKEALAKKVWLSCGGYLVIEPTEAMVVIDVNSGKSIGKGKESRDYCLKVNLEAAKEVARQLRLRNYSGMIMVDFINMEEDVDNQTLMETLDRILQEDKVRTRLVDMTPLGIVEITRKKVSKPLFDFFGKTS
;
A
#
# COMPACT_ATOMS: atom_id res chain seq x y z
N MET A 1 11.10 -20.15 -6.00
CA MET A 1 11.91 -18.97 -5.63
C MET A 1 11.30 -17.73 -6.26
N GLY A 2 10.83 -16.81 -5.40
CA GLY A 2 10.18 -15.58 -5.84
C GLY A 2 11.17 -14.54 -6.34
N LYS A 3 10.74 -13.71 -7.29
CA LYS A 3 11.55 -12.63 -7.87
C LYS A 3 10.76 -11.35 -8.00
N ILE A 4 11.42 -10.22 -7.79
CA ILE A 4 10.87 -8.92 -8.11
C ILE A 4 11.57 -8.39 -9.35
N VAL A 5 10.81 -8.08 -10.39
CA VAL A 5 11.30 -7.52 -11.65
C VAL A 5 10.77 -6.11 -11.80
N ILE A 6 11.66 -5.14 -12.04
CA ILE A 6 11.30 -3.73 -12.18
C ILE A 6 11.77 -3.23 -13.53
N THR A 7 10.82 -2.76 -14.34
CA THR A 7 11.06 -2.22 -15.68
C THR A 7 10.36 -0.88 -15.85
N LYS A 8 10.73 -0.12 -16.88
CA LYS A 8 10.02 1.10 -17.25
C LYS A 8 8.92 0.77 -18.25
N GLN A 9 7.68 1.19 -17.93
CA GLN A 9 6.51 1.05 -18.82
C GLN A 9 5.72 2.38 -18.82
N ASN A 10 5.38 2.90 -20.00
CA ASN A 10 4.56 4.11 -20.15
C ASN A 10 4.95 5.29 -19.20
N ASN A 11 6.24 5.60 -19.13
CA ASN A 11 6.80 6.66 -18.28
C ASN A 11 6.58 6.46 -16.77
N ARG A 12 6.44 5.18 -16.34
CA ARG A 12 6.37 4.76 -14.93
C ARG A 12 7.27 3.56 -14.68
N LEU A 13 7.64 3.35 -13.43
CA LEU A 13 8.24 2.09 -12.98
C LEU A 13 7.12 1.07 -12.81
N LEU A 14 7.29 -0.10 -13.37
CA LEU A 14 6.40 -1.26 -13.18
C LEU A 14 7.15 -2.31 -12.36
N LEU A 15 6.64 -2.60 -11.19
CA LEU A 15 7.09 -3.66 -10.31
C LEU A 15 6.22 -4.89 -10.53
N THR A 16 6.83 -6.02 -10.86
CA THR A 16 6.15 -7.30 -10.96
C THR A 16 6.82 -8.28 -10.00
N HIS A 17 6.05 -8.78 -9.04
CA HIS A 17 6.48 -9.84 -8.15
C HIS A 17 6.02 -11.19 -8.70
N PHE A 18 6.96 -12.06 -8.93
CA PHE A 18 6.74 -13.42 -9.43
C PHE A 18 6.90 -14.42 -8.28
N ASP A 19 5.94 -15.32 -8.17
CA ASP A 19 6.13 -16.60 -7.49
C ASP A 19 6.39 -17.64 -8.56
N GLU A 20 7.62 -18.19 -8.57
CA GLU A 20 8.18 -18.99 -9.68
C GLU A 20 8.10 -18.24 -11.02
N LYS A 21 7.10 -18.55 -11.85
CA LYS A 21 6.88 -17.94 -13.17
C LYS A 21 5.59 -17.14 -13.30
N GLN A 22 4.76 -17.17 -12.23
CA GLN A 22 3.47 -16.49 -12.27
C GLN A 22 3.51 -15.14 -11.54
N PRO A 23 2.98 -14.05 -12.11
CA PRO A 23 2.87 -12.80 -11.42
C PRO A 23 1.78 -12.89 -10.33
N VAL A 24 2.18 -12.58 -9.10
CA VAL A 24 1.29 -12.54 -7.93
C VAL A 24 0.95 -11.13 -7.51
N LEU A 25 1.78 -10.15 -7.93
CA LEU A 25 1.57 -8.73 -7.67
C LEU A 25 2.13 -7.90 -8.82
N ILE A 26 1.36 -6.92 -9.29
CA ILE A 26 1.83 -5.90 -10.23
C ILE A 26 1.50 -4.54 -9.62
N GLU A 27 2.51 -3.72 -9.41
CA GLU A 27 2.36 -2.36 -8.90
C GLU A 27 3.15 -1.37 -9.75
N THR A 28 2.85 -0.09 -9.61
CA THR A 28 3.51 0.96 -10.40
C THR A 28 3.87 2.14 -9.51
N ALA A 29 5.05 2.71 -9.76
CA ALA A 29 5.54 3.91 -9.13
C ALA A 29 5.92 4.98 -10.19
N PRO A 30 6.01 6.27 -9.84
CA PRO A 30 6.59 7.28 -10.71
C PRO A 30 8.06 6.93 -11.03
N LEU A 31 8.61 7.50 -12.10
CA LEU A 31 10.06 7.48 -12.31
C LEU A 31 10.74 8.24 -11.18
N LEU A 32 11.98 7.89 -10.84
CA LEU A 32 12.76 8.57 -9.80
C LEU A 32 12.85 10.09 -10.02
N SER A 33 12.91 10.53 -11.27
CA SER A 33 12.91 11.96 -11.65
C SER A 33 11.53 12.63 -11.54
N GLN A 34 10.48 11.90 -11.26
CA GLN A 34 9.08 12.35 -11.18
C GLN A 34 8.45 12.04 -9.82
N GLU A 35 9.26 11.71 -8.81
CA GLU A 35 8.79 11.55 -7.43
C GLU A 35 8.12 12.85 -6.97
N GLY A 36 6.90 12.69 -6.45
CA GLY A 36 6.10 13.80 -5.94
C GLY A 36 6.54 14.22 -4.53
N ILE A 37 5.78 15.14 -3.96
CA ILE A 37 6.01 15.64 -2.59
C ILE A 37 5.31 14.81 -1.51
N LEU A 38 4.63 13.73 -1.88
CA LEU A 38 3.87 12.88 -0.95
C LEU A 38 4.76 12.30 0.15
N GLY A 39 4.37 12.51 1.40
CA GLY A 39 5.11 12.08 2.58
C GLY A 39 6.22 13.02 3.03
N ASN A 40 6.59 14.03 2.23
CA ASN A 40 7.56 15.05 2.64
C ASN A 40 7.04 15.83 3.84
N ILE A 41 7.96 16.23 4.72
CA ILE A 41 7.67 17.09 5.88
C ILE A 41 8.29 18.45 5.63
N TYR A 42 7.47 19.50 5.65
CA TYR A 42 7.86 20.88 5.37
C TYR A 42 7.55 21.80 6.53
N LEU A 43 8.33 22.89 6.65
CA LEU A 43 7.90 24.10 7.34
C LEU A 43 7.08 24.93 6.35
N ALA A 44 5.76 24.90 6.47
CA ALA A 44 4.83 25.55 5.56
C ALA A 44 4.27 26.85 6.15
N ARG A 45 3.96 27.84 5.30
CA ARG A 45 3.30 29.07 5.72
C ARG A 45 1.82 29.02 5.43
N VAL A 46 1.00 29.38 6.43
CA VAL A 46 -0.45 29.53 6.30
C VAL A 46 -0.76 30.74 5.41
N LYS A 47 -1.32 30.50 4.23
CA LYS A 47 -1.77 31.53 3.28
C LYS A 47 -3.13 32.07 3.65
N ASP A 48 -4.06 31.17 3.96
CA ASP A 48 -5.45 31.52 4.26
C ASP A 48 -6.11 30.44 5.14
N VAL A 49 -7.02 30.86 6.00
CA VAL A 49 -7.83 29.96 6.87
C VAL A 49 -9.30 30.12 6.49
N VAL A 50 -9.89 29.06 5.94
CA VAL A 50 -11.26 29.08 5.42
C VAL A 50 -12.18 28.35 6.41
N SER A 51 -12.83 29.11 7.27
CA SER A 51 -13.72 28.57 8.34
C SER A 51 -14.86 27.74 7.76
N GLY A 52 -15.45 28.14 6.62
CA GLY A 52 -16.54 27.40 5.96
C GLY A 52 -16.13 26.01 5.42
N LEU A 53 -14.86 25.80 5.11
CA LEU A 53 -14.30 24.52 4.66
C LEU A 53 -13.64 23.73 5.80
N ARG A 54 -13.61 24.29 7.02
CA ARG A 54 -12.85 23.74 8.16
C ARG A 54 -11.42 23.35 7.74
N GLY A 55 -10.71 24.25 7.07
CA GLY A 55 -9.38 23.99 6.54
C GLY A 55 -8.57 25.25 6.29
N ALA A 56 -7.30 25.05 5.98
CA ALA A 56 -6.39 26.12 5.62
C ALA A 56 -5.63 25.79 4.33
N PHE A 57 -5.26 26.81 3.57
CA PHE A 57 -4.35 26.71 2.46
C PHE A 57 -2.95 27.12 2.91
N LEU A 58 -1.99 26.23 2.67
CA LEU A 58 -0.59 26.41 3.04
C LEU A 58 0.30 26.51 1.80
N SER A 59 1.34 27.31 1.87
CA SER A 59 2.45 27.27 0.92
C SER A 59 3.57 26.39 1.47
N VAL A 60 4.01 25.40 0.70
CA VAL A 60 5.15 24.52 1.04
C VAL A 60 6.39 24.85 0.25
N SER A 61 6.23 25.62 -0.83
CA SER A 61 7.27 26.30 -1.59
C SER A 61 6.76 27.68 -1.99
N GLY A 62 7.52 28.47 -2.74
CA GLY A 62 7.03 29.78 -3.21
C GLY A 62 5.73 29.70 -4.01
N GLU A 63 5.50 28.63 -4.77
CA GLU A 63 4.38 28.45 -5.70
C GLU A 63 3.40 27.36 -5.28
N ASP A 64 3.89 26.25 -4.70
CA ASP A 64 3.05 25.11 -4.37
C ASP A 64 2.13 25.40 -3.17
N THR A 65 0.84 25.14 -3.37
CA THR A 65 -0.18 25.30 -2.35
C THR A 65 -0.79 23.95 -2.02
N VAL A 66 -0.96 23.67 -0.73
CA VAL A 66 -1.58 22.43 -0.22
C VAL A 66 -2.75 22.77 0.70
N TYR A 67 -3.72 21.89 0.79
CA TYR A 67 -4.88 22.01 1.65
C TYR A 67 -4.67 21.23 2.95
N LEU A 68 -4.84 21.89 4.09
CA LEU A 68 -4.79 21.29 5.42
C LEU A 68 -6.21 21.23 6.02
N PRO A 69 -6.82 20.05 6.17
CA PRO A 69 -8.09 19.93 6.89
C PRO A 69 -7.87 20.19 8.38
N LEU A 70 -8.66 21.09 8.95
CA LEU A 70 -8.60 21.43 10.37
C LEU A 70 -9.64 20.62 11.15
N LYS A 71 -9.21 20.04 12.28
CA LYS A 71 -10.04 19.30 13.24
C LYS A 71 -10.03 20.04 14.57
N GLU A 72 -10.94 19.67 15.44
CA GLU A 72 -10.87 20.07 16.84
C GLU A 72 -9.62 19.42 17.48
N ASN A 73 -8.86 20.19 18.26
CA ASN A 73 -7.67 19.74 18.98
C ASN A 73 -6.46 19.32 18.08
N ASN A 74 -6.24 19.99 16.95
CA ASN A 74 -5.01 19.83 16.20
C ASN A 74 -3.79 20.29 17.03
N LYS A 75 -2.69 19.56 16.92
CA LYS A 75 -1.40 19.90 17.53
C LYS A 75 -0.43 20.30 16.43
N PHE A 76 0.14 21.49 16.52
CA PHE A 76 1.10 22.00 15.54
C PHE A 76 2.44 22.34 16.20
N LEU A 77 3.52 22.12 15.46
CA LEU A 77 4.79 22.77 15.70
C LEU A 77 4.79 24.10 14.92
N CYS A 78 4.61 25.22 15.61
CA CYS A 78 4.62 26.55 15.01
C CYS A 78 5.97 27.22 15.26
N ALA A 79 6.66 27.66 14.19
CA ALA A 79 8.02 28.15 14.28
C ALA A 79 8.10 29.63 14.65
N ASN A 80 7.16 30.46 14.18
CA ASN A 80 7.21 31.90 14.31
C ASN A 80 6.41 32.46 15.50
N ARG A 81 5.71 31.60 16.26
CA ARG A 81 5.09 31.97 17.53
C ARG A 81 4.91 30.76 18.45
N GLU A 82 4.61 31.02 19.72
CA GLU A 82 4.17 29.97 20.63
C GLU A 82 2.74 29.53 20.27
N PHE A 83 2.51 28.23 20.31
CA PHE A 83 1.23 27.60 19.97
C PHE A 83 0.75 26.76 21.15
N SER A 84 -0.36 27.15 21.75
CA SER A 84 -0.95 26.43 22.89
C SER A 84 -1.99 25.41 22.44
N GLU A 85 -2.23 24.40 23.26
CA GLU A 85 -3.25 23.39 22.99
C GLU A 85 -4.65 24.05 22.93
N GLY A 86 -5.40 23.77 21.86
CA GLY A 86 -6.71 24.38 21.61
C GLY A 86 -6.68 25.70 20.84
N GLU A 87 -5.51 26.26 20.56
CA GLU A 87 -5.42 27.43 19.68
C GLU A 87 -5.69 27.08 18.21
N TYR A 88 -6.17 28.09 17.47
CA TYR A 88 -6.34 28.00 16.02
C TYR A 88 -5.15 28.60 15.30
N ILE A 89 -4.76 27.98 14.16
CA ILE A 89 -3.79 28.58 13.26
C ILE A 89 -4.33 29.85 12.62
N ARG A 90 -3.43 30.77 12.27
CA ARG A 90 -3.74 32.06 11.66
C ARG A 90 -2.95 32.25 10.37
N GLN A 91 -3.42 33.14 9.51
CA GLN A 91 -2.67 33.55 8.35
C GLN A 91 -1.27 34.08 8.76
N GLY A 92 -0.24 33.63 8.08
CA GLY A 92 1.15 33.96 8.38
C GLY A 92 1.86 33.02 9.36
N ASP A 93 1.13 32.10 10.03
CA ASP A 93 1.76 31.09 10.87
C ASP A 93 2.68 30.18 10.03
N GLU A 94 3.84 29.82 10.57
CA GLU A 94 4.78 28.88 9.98
C GLU A 94 4.72 27.57 10.77
N ILE A 95 4.13 26.55 10.16
CA ILE A 95 3.83 25.28 10.83
C ILE A 95 4.48 24.10 10.12
N VAL A 96 4.89 23.09 10.92
CA VAL A 96 5.41 21.85 10.36
C VAL A 96 4.24 20.96 9.96
N VAL A 97 4.23 20.53 8.70
CA VAL A 97 3.19 19.67 8.15
C VAL A 97 3.79 18.58 7.27
N GLN A 98 3.08 17.46 7.15
CA GLN A 98 3.42 16.39 6.23
C GLN A 98 2.41 16.34 5.08
N ILE A 99 2.89 16.12 3.87
CA ILE A 99 2.01 15.91 2.72
C ILE A 99 1.40 14.52 2.81
N ALA A 100 0.07 14.45 2.96
CA ALA A 100 -0.68 13.22 3.23
C ALA A 100 -1.43 12.67 2.01
N GLY A 101 -1.63 13.48 0.96
CA GLY A 101 -2.33 13.06 -0.24
C GLY A 101 -1.90 13.85 -1.46
N GLU A 102 -1.88 13.18 -2.61
CA GLU A 102 -1.59 13.79 -3.90
C GLU A 102 -2.73 14.67 -4.40
N ALA A 103 -2.42 15.54 -5.34
CA ALA A 103 -3.42 16.28 -6.11
C ALA A 103 -4.33 15.33 -6.89
N LEU A 104 -5.64 15.50 -6.77
CA LEU A 104 -6.61 14.69 -7.49
C LEU A 104 -7.46 15.59 -8.39
N LYS A 105 -7.29 15.45 -9.71
CA LYS A 105 -7.98 16.27 -10.73
C LYS A 105 -7.74 17.78 -10.48
N THR A 106 -8.77 18.50 -10.01
CA THR A 106 -8.70 19.94 -9.71
C THR A 106 -8.43 20.25 -8.24
N LYS A 107 -8.27 19.22 -7.38
CA LYS A 107 -8.03 19.42 -5.95
C LYS A 107 -6.54 19.51 -5.63
N GLN A 108 -6.18 20.45 -4.78
CA GLN A 108 -4.81 20.59 -4.25
C GLN A 108 -4.36 19.35 -3.48
N PRO A 109 -3.04 19.08 -3.40
CA PRO A 109 -2.50 18.08 -2.48
C PRO A 109 -2.97 18.37 -1.05
N THR A 110 -3.12 17.32 -0.24
CA THR A 110 -3.52 17.48 1.15
C THR A 110 -2.34 17.34 2.09
N ALA A 111 -2.28 18.23 3.08
CA ALA A 111 -1.35 18.16 4.19
C ALA A 111 -2.03 17.61 5.45
N SER A 112 -1.22 17.17 6.40
CA SER A 112 -1.63 16.72 7.73
C SER A 112 -0.70 17.31 8.79
N GLU A 113 -1.27 17.63 9.95
CA GLU A 113 -0.51 17.94 11.16
C GLU A 113 0.14 16.71 11.78
N LYS A 114 -0.37 15.52 11.45
CA LYS A 114 0.19 14.26 11.92
C LYS A 114 1.43 13.92 11.13
N LEU A 115 2.57 13.95 11.79
CA LEU A 115 3.83 13.56 11.19
C LEU A 115 4.05 12.07 11.45
N GLU A 116 4.19 11.29 10.38
CA GLU A 116 4.37 9.83 10.45
C GLU A 116 5.51 9.38 9.53
N LEU A 117 6.44 8.61 10.09
CA LEU A 117 7.51 7.95 9.34
C LEU A 117 7.16 6.47 9.21
N THR A 118 7.06 5.99 7.98
CA THR A 118 6.72 4.60 7.69
C THR A 118 7.92 3.86 7.15
N GLY A 119 8.35 2.84 7.88
CA GLY A 119 9.43 1.95 7.50
C GLY A 119 8.96 0.54 7.17
N GLN A 120 9.93 -0.36 7.07
CA GLN A 120 9.69 -1.77 6.79
C GLN A 120 9.06 -2.49 8.00
N TYR A 121 9.53 -2.21 9.21
CA TYR A 121 9.20 -2.93 10.44
C TYR A 121 8.29 -2.15 11.37
N CYS A 122 8.33 -0.82 11.32
CA CYS A 122 7.48 0.01 12.17
C CYS A 122 6.98 1.28 11.47
N VAL A 123 5.96 1.88 12.06
CA VAL A 123 5.51 3.25 11.79
C VAL A 123 5.74 4.05 13.07
N CYS A 124 6.36 5.22 12.94
CA CYS A 124 6.60 6.14 14.04
C CYS A 124 5.75 7.39 13.84
N SER A 125 4.95 7.77 14.85
CA SER A 125 4.14 8.98 14.86
C SER A 125 4.71 9.99 15.86
N PHE A 126 4.86 11.24 15.44
CA PHE A 126 5.45 12.31 16.23
C PHE A 126 4.62 12.65 17.47
N PHE A 127 3.31 12.83 17.29
CA PHE A 127 2.37 13.10 18.40
C PHE A 127 1.80 11.78 18.92
N GLY A 128 2.22 11.41 20.11
CA GLY A 128 1.79 10.18 20.77
C GLY A 128 2.93 9.57 21.57
N HIS A 129 2.64 8.45 22.23
CA HIS A 129 3.62 7.71 23.00
C HIS A 129 3.27 6.24 23.12
N GLY A 130 4.30 5.44 23.34
CA GLY A 130 4.17 4.00 23.56
C GLY A 130 4.28 3.18 22.27
N ILE A 131 4.10 1.87 22.45
CA ILE A 131 4.26 0.88 21.38
C ILE A 131 2.96 0.14 21.20
N ARG A 132 2.53 0.02 19.95
CA ARG A 132 1.40 -0.81 19.50
C ARG A 132 1.94 -1.91 18.61
N TYR A 133 1.26 -3.05 18.60
CA TYR A 133 1.63 -4.17 17.74
C TYR A 133 0.52 -4.45 16.74
N SER A 134 0.90 -4.88 15.54
CA SER A 134 -0.06 -5.36 14.55
C SER A 134 -0.86 -6.53 15.13
N ARG A 135 -2.17 -6.56 14.86
CA ARG A 135 -3.06 -7.66 15.30
C ARG A 135 -2.74 -9.01 14.64
N LYS A 136 -1.92 -9.00 13.58
CA LYS A 136 -1.52 -10.20 12.84
C LYS A 136 -0.23 -10.83 13.40
N LEU A 137 0.41 -10.22 14.39
CA LEU A 137 1.59 -10.78 15.07
C LEU A 137 1.15 -11.83 16.10
N SER A 138 1.92 -12.92 16.17
CA SER A 138 1.76 -13.94 17.20
C SER A 138 2.11 -13.39 18.60
N LYS A 139 1.53 -13.98 19.64
CA LYS A 139 1.81 -13.55 21.03
C LYS A 139 3.28 -13.73 21.38
N ASP A 140 3.86 -14.88 21.04
CA ASP A 140 5.26 -15.18 21.29
C ASP A 140 6.19 -14.15 20.62
N LYS A 141 5.83 -13.73 19.41
CA LYS A 141 6.55 -12.68 18.69
C LYS A 141 6.45 -11.32 19.36
N ILE A 142 5.26 -10.95 19.82
CA ILE A 142 5.04 -9.71 20.57
C ILE A 142 5.90 -9.71 21.85
N ASP A 143 5.92 -10.79 22.61
CA ASP A 143 6.69 -10.90 23.85
C ASP A 143 8.19 -10.79 23.58
N PHE A 144 8.70 -11.51 22.57
CA PHE A 144 10.09 -11.43 22.11
C PHE A 144 10.49 -10.00 21.73
N LEU A 145 9.71 -9.34 20.84
CA LEU A 145 10.01 -7.98 20.40
C LEU A 145 9.86 -6.95 21.53
N SER A 146 8.87 -7.13 22.42
CA SER A 146 8.64 -6.25 23.56
C SER A 146 9.83 -6.25 24.52
N GLN A 147 10.40 -7.43 24.81
CA GLN A 147 11.59 -7.56 25.65
C GLN A 147 12.80 -6.89 24.99
N SER A 148 13.05 -7.21 23.71
CA SER A 148 14.19 -6.66 22.95
C SER A 148 14.14 -5.13 22.84
N ILE A 149 12.93 -4.57 22.62
CA ILE A 149 12.75 -3.11 22.55
C ILE A 149 12.98 -2.47 23.93
N LYS A 150 12.49 -3.09 25.02
CA LYS A 150 12.74 -2.60 26.38
C LYS A 150 14.23 -2.55 26.70
N GLU A 151 14.96 -3.60 26.35
CA GLU A 151 16.42 -3.68 26.56
C GLU A 151 17.17 -2.62 25.73
N ALA A 152 16.75 -2.37 24.48
CA ALA A 152 17.40 -1.41 23.60
C ALA A 152 17.14 0.06 23.97
N PHE A 153 16.04 0.36 24.67
CA PHE A 153 15.59 1.70 25.04
C PHE A 153 15.41 1.84 26.57
N ILE A 154 16.38 1.36 27.36
CA ILE A 154 16.38 1.34 28.85
C ILE A 154 16.17 2.73 29.46
N GLU A 155 16.54 3.81 28.78
CA GLU A 155 16.34 5.17 29.23
C GLU A 155 15.18 5.86 28.50
N GLY A 156 13.96 5.65 29.00
CA GLY A 156 12.91 6.65 29.18
C GLY A 156 12.43 7.51 28.02
N ARG A 157 12.73 7.25 26.74
CA ARG A 157 12.20 8.07 25.63
C ARG A 157 10.84 7.58 25.14
N LYS A 158 9.81 7.80 25.95
CA LYS A 158 8.39 7.59 25.56
C LYS A 158 7.81 8.79 24.76
N GLN A 159 8.61 9.43 23.91
CA GLN A 159 8.18 10.69 23.28
C GLN A 159 7.40 10.50 21.99
N TYR A 160 7.50 9.31 21.37
CA TYR A 160 6.87 9.00 20.10
C TYR A 160 6.03 7.74 20.21
N GLN A 161 5.05 7.58 19.34
CA GLN A 161 4.26 6.36 19.25
C GLN A 161 4.81 5.48 18.12
N PHE A 162 5.11 4.23 18.43
CA PHE A 162 5.47 3.23 17.44
C PHE A 162 4.33 2.24 17.22
N THR A 163 4.13 1.86 15.97
CA THR A 163 3.26 0.74 15.58
C THR A 163 4.12 -0.30 14.87
N ILE A 164 4.34 -1.44 15.50
CA ILE A 164 5.13 -2.54 14.95
C ILE A 164 4.30 -3.26 13.89
N ARG A 165 4.89 -3.45 12.71
CA ARG A 165 4.21 -4.00 11.53
C ARG A 165 4.32 -5.52 11.48
N THR A 166 3.44 -6.13 10.69
CA THR A 166 3.40 -7.60 10.48
C THR A 166 4.70 -8.15 9.87
N ASN A 167 5.45 -7.32 9.12
CA ASN A 167 6.74 -7.74 8.54
C ASN A 167 7.79 -8.17 9.58
N THR A 168 7.57 -7.86 10.86
CA THR A 168 8.45 -8.32 11.94
C THR A 168 8.20 -9.79 12.33
N GLU A 169 7.14 -10.43 11.83
CA GLU A 169 6.84 -11.83 12.17
C GLU A 169 7.99 -12.78 11.77
N SER A 170 8.59 -12.55 10.60
CA SER A 170 9.71 -13.37 10.08
C SER A 170 11.08 -13.01 10.66
N LEU A 171 11.21 -11.91 11.43
CA LEU A 171 12.50 -11.51 12.00
C LEU A 171 12.95 -12.51 13.08
N THR A 172 14.13 -13.08 12.92
CA THR A 172 14.81 -13.87 13.96
C THR A 172 15.67 -13.00 14.88
N ASP A 173 16.18 -11.86 14.34
CA ASP A 173 16.96 -10.86 15.06
C ASP A 173 16.18 -9.55 15.15
N PRO A 174 15.98 -8.94 16.31
CA PRO A 174 15.30 -7.65 16.47
C PRO A 174 16.14 -6.43 16.05
N ALA A 175 17.44 -6.59 15.79
CA ALA A 175 18.36 -5.49 15.48
C ALA A 175 17.88 -4.58 14.32
N PRO A 176 17.37 -5.09 13.17
CA PRO A 176 16.86 -4.24 12.10
C PRO A 176 15.69 -3.35 12.53
N LEU A 177 14.75 -3.88 13.33
CA LEU A 177 13.65 -3.09 13.89
C LEU A 177 14.15 -1.97 14.82
N ILE A 178 15.09 -2.32 15.71
CA ILE A 178 15.66 -1.36 16.66
C ILE A 178 16.43 -0.25 15.94
N GLN A 179 17.15 -0.59 14.89
CA GLN A 179 17.85 0.37 14.04
C GLN A 179 16.89 1.32 13.32
N GLU A 180 15.81 0.80 12.76
CA GLU A 180 14.76 1.61 12.11
C GLU A 180 14.08 2.54 13.12
N MET A 181 13.77 2.05 14.33
CA MET A 181 13.21 2.89 15.40
C MET A 181 14.17 4.03 15.81
N ARG A 182 15.46 3.74 15.95
CA ARG A 182 16.49 4.77 16.28
C ARG A 182 16.60 5.82 15.19
N MET A 183 16.57 5.41 13.93
CA MET A 183 16.59 6.33 12.79
C MET A 183 15.39 7.27 12.82
N PHE A 184 14.18 6.78 13.07
CA PHE A 184 12.97 7.60 13.15
C PHE A 184 12.99 8.56 14.34
N ILE A 185 13.48 8.11 15.50
CA ILE A 185 13.71 8.98 16.66
C ILE A 185 14.64 10.12 16.29
N HIS A 186 15.77 9.82 15.64
CA HIS A 186 16.75 10.84 15.25
C HIS A 186 16.15 11.89 14.28
N ILE A 187 15.36 11.45 13.29
CA ILE A 187 14.67 12.35 12.37
C ILE A 187 13.70 13.28 13.12
N PHE A 188 12.87 12.72 14.00
CA PHE A 188 11.89 13.51 14.74
C PHE A 188 12.53 14.40 15.81
N ASP A 189 13.59 13.94 16.48
CA ASP A 189 14.38 14.79 17.38
C ASP A 189 14.97 15.98 16.60
N THR A 190 15.55 15.74 15.43
CA THR A 190 16.10 16.79 14.56
C THR A 190 15.02 17.82 14.18
N ILE A 191 13.81 17.35 13.79
CA ILE A 191 12.69 18.25 13.48
C ILE A 191 12.34 19.09 14.71
N ARG A 192 12.12 18.45 15.88
CA ARG A 192 11.73 19.11 17.12
C ARG A 192 12.74 20.17 17.56
N ASP A 193 14.03 19.85 17.45
CA ASP A 193 15.09 20.70 17.94
C ASP A 193 15.44 21.85 16.96
N THR A 194 15.08 21.72 15.67
CA THR A 194 15.50 22.69 14.64
C THR A 194 14.36 23.48 13.99
N TYR A 195 13.09 23.07 14.12
CA TYR A 195 12.00 23.68 13.35
C TYR A 195 11.86 25.21 13.53
N ARG A 196 12.17 25.75 14.72
CA ARG A 196 12.13 27.20 15.01
C ARG A 196 13.29 28.00 14.36
N HIS A 197 14.35 27.29 13.96
CA HIS A 197 15.56 27.93 13.40
C HIS A 197 15.69 27.70 11.89
N ARG A 198 14.73 27.00 11.28
CA ARG A 198 14.72 26.75 9.85
C ARG A 198 13.98 27.86 9.09
N THR A 199 14.46 28.13 7.90
CA THR A 199 13.77 29.04 6.97
C THR A 199 12.43 28.43 6.54
N CYS A 200 11.41 29.27 6.40
CA CYS A 200 10.13 28.85 5.84
C CYS A 200 10.34 28.14 4.48
N TYR A 201 9.54 27.11 4.22
CA TYR A 201 9.64 26.20 3.07
C TYR A 201 10.77 25.17 3.13
N SER A 202 11.53 25.09 4.23
CA SER A 202 12.52 24.04 4.42
C SER A 202 11.83 22.66 4.42
N CYS A 203 12.39 21.71 3.66
CA CYS A 203 12.04 20.31 3.76
C CYS A 203 12.87 19.65 4.87
N PHE A 204 12.21 19.08 5.87
CA PHE A 204 12.85 18.37 6.98
C PHE A 204 13.10 16.90 6.66
N TYR A 205 12.18 16.31 5.89
CA TYR A 205 12.20 14.89 5.57
C TYR A 205 11.61 14.67 4.19
N GLN A 206 12.28 13.85 3.44
CA GLN A 206 11.81 13.29 2.18
C GLN A 206 11.81 11.77 2.31
N PRO A 207 10.68 11.09 2.11
CA PRO A 207 10.63 9.65 2.18
C PRO A 207 11.45 9.00 1.07
N GLU A 208 11.80 7.74 1.28
CA GLU A 208 12.40 6.93 0.22
C GLU A 208 11.48 6.88 -1.02
N PRO A 209 12.03 6.70 -2.22
CA PRO A 209 11.26 6.56 -3.44
C PRO A 209 10.11 5.56 -3.30
N GLU A 210 8.99 5.85 -3.96
CA GLU A 210 7.78 5.02 -3.83
C GLU A 210 8.05 3.56 -4.18
N ILE A 211 8.87 3.30 -5.19
CA ILE A 211 9.26 1.95 -5.60
C ILE A 211 9.93 1.16 -4.45
N ILE A 212 10.78 1.81 -3.65
CA ILE A 212 11.43 1.18 -2.48
C ILE A 212 10.39 0.84 -1.42
N ARG A 213 9.44 1.74 -1.16
CA ARG A 213 8.35 1.51 -0.20
C ARG A 213 7.45 0.35 -0.64
N LEU A 214 7.17 0.23 -1.95
CA LEU A 214 6.40 -0.88 -2.51
C LEU A 214 7.12 -2.22 -2.28
N ILE A 215 8.42 -2.30 -2.55
CA ILE A 215 9.21 -3.52 -2.30
C ILE A 215 9.22 -3.87 -0.81
N LYS A 216 9.44 -2.90 0.08
CA LYS A 216 9.41 -3.09 1.54
C LYS A 216 8.06 -3.59 2.08
N ASN A 217 6.98 -3.42 1.32
CA ASN A 217 5.67 -3.98 1.65
C ASN A 217 5.50 -5.45 1.23
N ILE A 218 6.37 -5.99 0.37
CA ILE A 218 6.37 -7.40 -0.01
C ILE A 218 7.02 -8.23 1.11
N PRO A 219 6.50 -9.43 1.47
CA PRO A 219 7.13 -10.28 2.47
C PRO A 219 8.58 -10.60 2.09
N LEU A 220 9.48 -10.50 3.05
CA LEU A 220 10.90 -10.75 2.83
C LEU A 220 11.21 -12.20 2.41
N ASP A 221 10.40 -13.13 2.85
CA ASP A 221 10.49 -14.57 2.56
C ASP A 221 9.86 -14.97 1.23
N SER A 222 9.14 -14.05 0.57
CA SER A 222 8.45 -14.32 -0.70
C SER A 222 9.29 -14.05 -1.94
N TYR A 223 10.50 -13.50 -1.79
CA TYR A 223 11.42 -13.25 -2.91
C TYR A 223 12.88 -13.34 -2.46
N ASP A 224 13.73 -13.76 -3.38
CA ASP A 224 15.17 -13.93 -3.19
C ASP A 224 16.00 -12.94 -3.99
N GLU A 225 15.46 -12.48 -5.13
CA GLU A 225 16.17 -11.63 -6.08
C GLU A 225 15.33 -10.43 -6.52
N ILE A 226 15.97 -9.27 -6.66
CA ILE A 226 15.41 -8.06 -7.27
C ILE A 226 16.19 -7.81 -8.57
N VAL A 227 15.50 -7.70 -9.71
CA VAL A 227 16.10 -7.49 -11.02
C VAL A 227 15.58 -6.21 -11.65
N THR A 228 16.45 -5.37 -12.17
CA THR A 228 16.09 -4.18 -12.94
C THR A 228 17.04 -3.96 -14.11
N ASP A 229 16.56 -3.30 -15.16
CA ASP A 229 17.36 -2.84 -16.30
C ASP A 229 17.67 -1.33 -16.24
N LEU A 230 17.39 -0.69 -15.09
CA LEU A 230 17.57 0.75 -14.87
C LEU A 230 18.77 1.01 -13.94
N PRO A 231 19.91 1.55 -14.45
CA PRO A 231 21.12 1.77 -13.65
C PRO A 231 20.88 2.67 -12.44
N ASP A 232 20.19 3.79 -12.61
CA ASP A 232 19.93 4.75 -11.51
C ASP A 232 19.13 4.09 -10.37
N LEU A 233 18.18 3.21 -10.73
CA LEU A 233 17.40 2.47 -9.74
C LEU A 233 18.22 1.38 -9.06
N TYR A 234 19.09 0.70 -9.81
CA TYR A 234 19.98 -0.34 -9.30
C TYR A 234 20.86 0.17 -8.15
N ASP A 235 21.44 1.37 -8.30
CA ASP A 235 22.28 1.98 -7.26
C ASP A 235 21.53 2.26 -5.95
N ILE A 236 20.25 2.60 -6.08
CA ILE A 236 19.37 2.83 -4.93
C ILE A 236 18.96 1.49 -4.29
N LEU A 237 18.64 0.49 -5.11
CA LEU A 237 18.22 -0.84 -4.65
C LEU A 237 19.31 -1.55 -3.84
N ILE A 238 20.58 -1.52 -4.29
CA ILE A 238 21.71 -2.12 -3.54
C ILE A 238 21.82 -1.52 -2.14
N LYS A 239 21.66 -0.21 -2.02
CA LYS A 239 21.75 0.49 -0.72
C LYS A 239 20.58 0.16 0.19
N ALA A 240 19.37 0.00 -0.40
CA ALA A 240 18.15 -0.22 0.36
C ALA A 240 17.92 -1.69 0.76
N PHE A 241 18.51 -2.65 0.01
CA PHE A 241 18.30 -4.10 0.17
C PHE A 241 19.64 -4.86 0.18
N SER A 242 20.52 -4.51 1.13
CA SER A 242 21.85 -5.11 1.24
C SER A 242 21.85 -6.60 1.60
N ASP A 243 20.74 -7.12 2.12
CA ASP A 243 20.50 -8.52 2.48
C ASP A 243 19.91 -9.36 1.36
N LYS A 244 19.59 -8.75 0.22
CA LYS A 244 18.99 -9.41 -0.94
C LYS A 244 19.92 -9.39 -2.16
N SER A 245 19.74 -10.36 -3.05
CA SER A 245 20.40 -10.33 -4.35
C SER A 245 19.75 -9.26 -5.24
N VAL A 246 20.49 -8.21 -5.55
CA VAL A 246 20.07 -7.18 -6.50
C VAL A 246 20.89 -7.31 -7.77
N ARG A 247 20.23 -7.45 -8.92
CA ARG A 247 20.90 -7.66 -10.21
C ARG A 247 20.51 -6.60 -11.23
N LEU A 248 21.51 -5.94 -11.81
CA LEU A 248 21.34 -5.12 -12.99
C LEU A 248 21.35 -6.04 -14.23
N TYR A 249 20.27 -6.03 -14.99
CA TYR A 249 20.16 -6.76 -16.25
C TYR A 249 20.63 -5.88 -17.40
N GLN A 250 21.60 -6.38 -18.16
CA GLN A 250 22.16 -5.70 -19.33
C GLN A 250 22.30 -6.72 -20.45
N ASP A 251 21.40 -6.65 -21.41
CA ASP A 251 21.43 -7.48 -22.63
C ASP A 251 20.87 -6.65 -23.78
N GLU A 252 21.65 -6.46 -24.83
CA GLU A 252 21.28 -5.66 -25.99
C GLU A 252 20.27 -6.37 -26.91
N MET A 253 20.24 -7.70 -26.88
CA MET A 253 19.39 -8.50 -27.78
C MET A 253 18.03 -8.83 -27.17
N LEU A 254 17.97 -9.01 -25.85
CA LEU A 254 16.76 -9.41 -25.15
C LEU A 254 16.47 -8.47 -23.97
N THR A 255 15.47 -7.63 -24.10
CA THR A 255 15.10 -6.72 -23.01
C THR A 255 14.55 -7.47 -21.81
N LEU A 256 14.73 -6.93 -20.59
CA LEU A 256 14.20 -7.49 -19.35
C LEU A 256 12.68 -7.71 -19.41
N SER A 257 11.95 -6.76 -20.01
CA SER A 257 10.50 -6.86 -20.22
C SER A 257 10.11 -8.06 -21.09
N LYS A 258 10.88 -8.38 -22.12
CA LYS A 258 10.64 -9.55 -22.97
C LYS A 258 11.04 -10.85 -22.26
N LEU A 259 12.17 -10.86 -21.56
CA LEU A 259 12.67 -12.04 -20.82
C LEU A 259 11.63 -12.56 -19.81
N TYR A 260 10.95 -11.64 -19.12
CA TYR A 260 9.91 -11.97 -18.13
C TYR A 260 8.49 -11.80 -18.66
N SER A 261 8.29 -11.62 -19.98
CA SER A 261 6.97 -11.48 -20.61
C SER A 261 6.09 -10.41 -19.92
N ILE A 262 6.68 -9.34 -19.44
CA ILE A 262 6.01 -8.31 -18.62
C ILE A 262 4.79 -7.71 -19.33
N GLU A 263 4.92 -7.42 -20.64
CA GLU A 263 3.80 -6.87 -21.42
C GLU A 263 2.64 -7.83 -21.55
N THR A 264 2.93 -9.14 -21.68
CA THR A 264 1.91 -10.19 -21.75
C THR A 264 1.15 -10.26 -20.42
N HIS A 265 1.88 -10.35 -19.31
CA HIS A 265 1.29 -10.39 -17.98
C HIS A 265 0.50 -9.11 -17.64
N LEU A 266 0.97 -7.95 -18.10
CA LEU A 266 0.22 -6.70 -17.95
C LEU A 266 -1.08 -6.72 -18.77
N LYS A 267 -1.04 -7.21 -20.02
CA LYS A 267 -2.26 -7.38 -20.84
C LYS A 267 -3.25 -8.36 -20.20
N GLU A 268 -2.76 -9.49 -19.70
CA GLU A 268 -3.59 -10.47 -18.97
C GLU A 268 -4.20 -9.86 -17.70
N ALA A 269 -3.41 -9.09 -16.93
CA ALA A 269 -3.89 -8.40 -15.75
C ALA A 269 -4.91 -7.29 -16.07
N LEU A 270 -4.96 -6.77 -17.28
CA LEU A 270 -5.94 -5.77 -17.72
C LEU A 270 -7.12 -6.39 -18.48
N ALA A 271 -7.03 -7.69 -18.82
CA ALA A 271 -8.07 -8.36 -19.59
C ALA A 271 -9.39 -8.45 -18.80
N LYS A 272 -10.51 -8.18 -19.48
CA LYS A 272 -11.83 -8.31 -18.89
C LYS A 272 -12.16 -9.76 -18.52
N LYS A 273 -11.68 -10.72 -19.30
CA LYS A 273 -11.95 -12.15 -19.15
C LYS A 273 -10.73 -12.87 -18.59
N VAL A 274 -10.92 -13.68 -17.55
CA VAL A 274 -9.89 -14.51 -16.91
C VAL A 274 -10.34 -15.96 -16.93
N TRP A 275 -9.54 -16.82 -17.54
CA TRP A 275 -9.84 -18.25 -17.60
C TRP A 275 -9.42 -18.99 -16.34
N LEU A 276 -10.23 -19.96 -15.94
CA LEU A 276 -9.93 -20.89 -14.85
C LEU A 276 -9.44 -22.22 -15.41
N SER A 277 -8.62 -22.95 -14.63
CA SER A 277 -8.07 -24.26 -15.07
C SER A 277 -9.14 -25.31 -15.27
N CYS A 278 -10.26 -25.23 -14.54
CA CYS A 278 -11.43 -26.10 -14.72
C CYS A 278 -12.22 -25.85 -16.02
N GLY A 279 -11.86 -24.81 -16.80
CA GLY A 279 -12.53 -24.42 -18.04
C GLY A 279 -13.66 -23.40 -17.87
N GLY A 280 -13.93 -22.95 -16.62
CA GLY A 280 -14.74 -21.77 -16.35
C GLY A 280 -13.96 -20.49 -16.59
N TYR A 281 -14.60 -19.34 -16.38
CA TYR A 281 -13.94 -18.03 -16.49
C TYR A 281 -14.64 -16.96 -15.66
N LEU A 282 -13.87 -15.93 -15.29
CA LEU A 282 -14.36 -14.71 -14.68
C LEU A 282 -14.52 -13.63 -15.73
N VAL A 283 -15.52 -12.78 -15.58
CA VAL A 283 -15.65 -11.50 -16.28
C VAL A 283 -15.55 -10.39 -15.24
N ILE A 284 -14.53 -9.53 -15.33
CA ILE A 284 -14.22 -8.51 -14.33
C ILE A 284 -14.43 -7.13 -14.94
N GLU A 285 -15.35 -6.35 -14.39
CA GLU A 285 -15.71 -5.01 -14.87
C GLU A 285 -15.59 -3.98 -13.74
N PRO A 286 -14.57 -3.10 -13.76
CA PRO A 286 -14.56 -1.94 -12.89
C PRO A 286 -15.57 -0.92 -13.41
N THR A 287 -16.48 -0.47 -12.53
CA THR A 287 -17.40 0.64 -12.76
C THR A 287 -16.93 1.87 -11.97
N GLU A 288 -17.67 2.97 -12.06
CA GLU A 288 -17.35 4.18 -11.29
C GLU A 288 -17.47 3.97 -9.76
N ALA A 289 -18.43 3.14 -9.34
CA ALA A 289 -18.76 2.94 -7.92
C ALA A 289 -18.19 1.65 -7.32
N MET A 290 -18.06 0.57 -8.11
CA MET A 290 -17.72 -0.76 -7.62
C MET A 290 -17.02 -1.60 -8.70
N VAL A 291 -16.48 -2.73 -8.31
CA VAL A 291 -16.02 -3.76 -9.24
C VAL A 291 -17.05 -4.88 -9.26
N VAL A 292 -17.48 -5.28 -10.46
CA VAL A 292 -18.39 -6.40 -10.65
C VAL A 292 -17.63 -7.57 -11.26
N ILE A 293 -17.82 -8.76 -10.71
CA ILE A 293 -17.19 -10.00 -11.17
C ILE A 293 -18.29 -11.04 -11.39
N ASP A 294 -18.37 -11.57 -12.61
CA ASP A 294 -19.30 -12.63 -13.00
C ASP A 294 -18.54 -13.93 -13.22
N VAL A 295 -19.00 -15.02 -12.63
CA VAL A 295 -18.38 -16.35 -12.70
C VAL A 295 -19.17 -17.24 -13.66
N ASN A 296 -18.48 -17.71 -14.69
CA ASN A 296 -19.08 -18.52 -15.75
C ASN A 296 -18.49 -19.95 -15.78
N SER A 297 -19.33 -20.97 -15.94
CA SER A 297 -18.90 -22.37 -16.02
C SER A 297 -18.15 -22.75 -17.30
N GLY A 298 -18.31 -21.93 -18.37
CA GLY A 298 -17.71 -22.21 -19.69
C GLY A 298 -18.28 -23.39 -20.46
N LYS A 299 -19.08 -24.24 -19.84
CA LYS A 299 -19.74 -25.42 -20.45
C LYS A 299 -21.21 -25.48 -20.03
N SER A 300 -22.04 -26.11 -20.88
CA SER A 300 -23.41 -26.44 -20.47
C SER A 300 -23.39 -27.40 -19.30
N ILE A 301 -23.95 -26.98 -18.18
CA ILE A 301 -24.01 -27.76 -16.96
C ILE A 301 -25.19 -28.74 -17.11
N GLY A 302 -24.93 -30.06 -17.05
CA GLY A 302 -25.94 -31.10 -17.02
C GLY A 302 -26.81 -31.01 -15.73
N LYS A 303 -27.75 -31.93 -15.57
CA LYS A 303 -28.54 -32.04 -14.32
C LYS A 303 -28.02 -33.18 -13.46
N GLY A 304 -28.08 -33.03 -12.13
CA GLY A 304 -27.78 -34.08 -11.17
C GLY A 304 -26.49 -33.85 -10.37
N LYS A 305 -26.01 -34.85 -9.65
CA LYS A 305 -24.90 -34.76 -8.72
C LYS A 305 -23.58 -34.33 -9.35
N GLU A 306 -23.30 -34.81 -10.57
CA GLU A 306 -22.10 -34.40 -11.31
C GLU A 306 -22.10 -32.89 -11.66
N SER A 307 -23.29 -32.34 -11.90
CA SER A 307 -23.49 -30.91 -12.12
C SER A 307 -23.22 -30.10 -10.86
N ARG A 308 -23.70 -30.56 -9.72
CA ARG A 308 -23.50 -29.93 -8.41
C ARG A 308 -22.01 -29.89 -8.05
N ASP A 309 -21.31 -31.03 -8.09
CA ASP A 309 -19.89 -31.15 -7.77
C ASP A 309 -19.04 -30.26 -8.70
N TYR A 310 -19.47 -30.11 -9.96
CA TYR A 310 -18.81 -29.22 -10.91
C TYR A 310 -19.04 -27.74 -10.60
N CYS A 311 -20.26 -27.29 -10.25
CA CYS A 311 -20.53 -25.92 -9.84
C CYS A 311 -19.72 -25.51 -8.63
N LEU A 312 -19.72 -26.35 -7.57
CA LEU A 312 -18.90 -26.10 -6.39
C LEU A 312 -17.41 -26.00 -6.74
N LYS A 313 -16.90 -26.92 -7.56
CA LYS A 313 -15.50 -26.90 -8.00
C LYS A 313 -15.14 -25.60 -8.74
N VAL A 314 -15.99 -25.16 -9.66
CA VAL A 314 -15.77 -23.90 -10.41
C VAL A 314 -15.80 -22.73 -9.47
N ASN A 315 -16.76 -22.65 -8.55
CA ASN A 315 -16.89 -21.56 -7.59
C ASN A 315 -15.70 -21.48 -6.61
N LEU A 316 -15.21 -22.63 -6.13
CA LEU A 316 -14.02 -22.65 -5.26
C LEU A 316 -12.73 -22.25 -5.98
N GLU A 317 -12.58 -22.60 -7.26
CA GLU A 317 -11.47 -22.11 -8.08
C GLU A 317 -11.63 -20.63 -8.40
N ALA A 318 -12.84 -20.20 -8.73
CA ALA A 318 -13.18 -18.80 -8.94
C ALA A 318 -12.86 -17.94 -7.69
N ALA A 319 -13.19 -18.41 -6.48
CA ALA A 319 -12.90 -17.71 -5.24
C ALA A 319 -11.40 -17.43 -5.05
N LYS A 320 -10.54 -18.42 -5.37
CA LYS A 320 -9.07 -18.26 -5.34
C LYS A 320 -8.61 -17.23 -6.37
N GLU A 321 -9.14 -17.33 -7.58
CA GLU A 321 -8.78 -16.43 -8.67
C GLU A 321 -9.30 -15.01 -8.44
N VAL A 322 -10.51 -14.82 -7.90
CA VAL A 322 -11.03 -13.50 -7.49
C VAL A 322 -10.06 -12.83 -6.51
N ALA A 323 -9.69 -13.52 -5.43
CA ALA A 323 -8.76 -12.97 -4.46
C ALA A 323 -7.39 -12.62 -5.08
N ARG A 324 -6.87 -13.46 -6.00
CA ARG A 324 -5.66 -13.19 -6.76
C ARG A 324 -5.80 -11.95 -7.64
N GLN A 325 -6.91 -11.82 -8.38
CA GLN A 325 -7.16 -10.70 -9.28
C GLN A 325 -7.37 -9.38 -8.53
N LEU A 326 -7.99 -9.39 -7.35
CA LEU A 326 -8.11 -8.20 -6.51
C LEU A 326 -6.72 -7.65 -6.10
N ARG A 327 -5.79 -8.55 -5.74
CA ARG A 327 -4.40 -8.17 -5.42
C ARG A 327 -3.63 -7.73 -6.67
N LEU A 328 -3.67 -8.54 -7.72
CA LEU A 328 -2.90 -8.32 -8.96
C LEU A 328 -3.25 -6.99 -9.63
N ARG A 329 -4.55 -6.65 -9.67
CA ARG A 329 -5.06 -5.42 -10.30
C ARG A 329 -5.20 -4.24 -9.34
N ASN A 330 -4.95 -4.49 -8.05
CA ASN A 330 -5.17 -3.54 -6.95
C ASN A 330 -6.58 -2.94 -6.94
N TYR A 331 -7.59 -3.76 -7.23
CA TYR A 331 -8.98 -3.34 -7.09
C TYR A 331 -9.35 -3.12 -5.63
N SER A 332 -10.18 -2.09 -5.36
CA SER A 332 -10.53 -1.66 -4.01
C SER A 332 -11.92 -1.01 -3.98
N GLY A 333 -12.45 -0.79 -2.80
CA GLY A 333 -13.81 -0.33 -2.59
C GLY A 333 -14.78 -1.50 -2.46
N MET A 334 -15.99 -1.34 -3.01
CA MET A 334 -17.01 -2.38 -3.08
C MET A 334 -16.75 -3.32 -4.26
N ILE A 335 -16.77 -4.61 -4.01
CA ILE A 335 -16.62 -5.65 -5.02
C ILE A 335 -17.81 -6.59 -4.88
N MET A 336 -18.51 -6.81 -5.99
CA MET A 336 -19.67 -7.69 -6.08
C MET A 336 -19.30 -8.88 -6.96
N VAL A 337 -19.47 -10.09 -6.42
CA VAL A 337 -19.15 -11.33 -7.14
C VAL A 337 -20.41 -12.16 -7.31
N ASP A 338 -20.78 -12.40 -8.57
CA ASP A 338 -21.87 -13.29 -8.96
C ASP A 338 -21.29 -14.68 -9.22
N PHE A 339 -21.43 -15.57 -8.24
CA PHE A 339 -21.00 -16.97 -8.34
C PHE A 339 -22.09 -17.81 -9.02
N ILE A 340 -21.70 -18.95 -9.58
CA ILE A 340 -22.67 -19.89 -10.13
C ILE A 340 -23.62 -20.35 -9.02
N ASN A 341 -24.93 -20.26 -9.25
CA ASN A 341 -25.93 -20.62 -8.26
C ASN A 341 -25.79 -22.08 -7.85
N MET A 342 -25.83 -22.32 -6.54
CA MET A 342 -25.82 -23.65 -5.92
C MET A 342 -27.09 -23.82 -5.10
N GLU A 343 -27.75 -24.98 -5.24
CA GLU A 343 -29.04 -25.24 -4.58
C GLU A 343 -28.90 -25.58 -3.08
N GLU A 344 -27.73 -26.06 -2.67
CA GLU A 344 -27.49 -26.54 -1.31
C GLU A 344 -26.79 -25.50 -0.46
N ASP A 345 -27.35 -25.24 0.73
CA ASP A 345 -26.78 -24.27 1.68
C ASP A 345 -25.37 -24.65 2.13
N VAL A 346 -25.08 -25.97 2.23
CA VAL A 346 -23.73 -26.47 2.63
C VAL A 346 -22.67 -26.09 1.61
N ASP A 347 -23.00 -26.07 0.33
CA ASP A 347 -22.06 -25.69 -0.74
C ASP A 347 -21.80 -24.19 -0.70
N ASN A 348 -22.84 -23.37 -0.48
CA ASN A 348 -22.74 -21.94 -0.28
C ASN A 348 -21.89 -21.61 0.97
N GLN A 349 -22.12 -22.30 2.06
CA GLN A 349 -21.31 -22.12 3.28
C GLN A 349 -19.83 -22.47 3.03
N THR A 350 -19.55 -23.58 2.36
CA THR A 350 -18.18 -24.00 1.99
C THR A 350 -17.48 -22.96 1.14
N LEU A 351 -18.19 -22.37 0.18
CA LEU A 351 -17.68 -21.28 -0.67
C LEU A 351 -17.32 -20.06 0.19
N MET A 352 -18.24 -19.61 1.05
CA MET A 352 -18.06 -18.41 1.87
C MET A 352 -16.91 -18.58 2.87
N GLU A 353 -16.80 -19.71 3.56
CA GLU A 353 -15.70 -20.01 4.48
C GLU A 353 -14.35 -20.05 3.75
N THR A 354 -14.31 -20.67 2.56
CA THR A 354 -13.10 -20.73 1.73
C THR A 354 -12.68 -19.35 1.25
N LEU A 355 -13.63 -18.55 0.76
CA LEU A 355 -13.37 -17.20 0.28
C LEU A 355 -12.89 -16.29 1.43
N ASP A 356 -13.55 -16.31 2.58
CA ASP A 356 -13.14 -15.50 3.73
C ASP A 356 -11.71 -15.82 4.17
N ARG A 357 -11.35 -17.10 4.26
CA ARG A 357 -10.00 -17.54 4.60
C ARG A 357 -8.96 -17.00 3.63
N ILE A 358 -9.22 -17.07 2.30
CA ILE A 358 -8.29 -16.60 1.26
C ILE A 358 -8.18 -15.07 1.28
N LEU A 359 -9.29 -14.34 1.52
CA LEU A 359 -9.29 -12.88 1.60
C LEU A 359 -8.53 -12.37 2.83
N GLN A 360 -8.48 -13.13 3.93
CA GLN A 360 -7.70 -12.79 5.12
C GLN A 360 -6.18 -12.84 4.89
N GLU A 361 -5.71 -13.57 3.87
CA GLU A 361 -4.30 -13.59 3.47
C GLU A 361 -3.85 -12.25 2.83
N ASP A 362 -4.80 -11.44 2.33
CA ASP A 362 -4.47 -10.14 1.73
C ASP A 362 -3.88 -9.19 2.77
N LYS A 363 -2.75 -8.56 2.41
CA LYS A 363 -2.10 -7.54 3.24
C LYS A 363 -2.92 -6.26 3.37
N VAL A 364 -3.65 -5.92 2.31
CA VAL A 364 -4.64 -4.86 2.33
C VAL A 364 -5.89 -5.39 3.01
N ARG A 365 -6.43 -4.63 3.97
CA ARG A 365 -7.63 -5.04 4.70
C ARG A 365 -8.76 -5.32 3.72
N THR A 366 -9.05 -6.59 3.55
CA THR A 366 -10.15 -7.12 2.73
C THR A 366 -11.12 -7.86 3.65
N ARG A 367 -12.40 -7.71 3.42
CA ARG A 367 -13.45 -8.33 4.22
C ARG A 367 -14.50 -8.92 3.30
N LEU A 368 -14.87 -10.15 3.57
CA LEU A 368 -16.13 -10.71 3.13
C LEU A 368 -17.24 -10.09 3.98
N VAL A 369 -18.27 -9.53 3.35
CA VAL A 369 -19.38 -8.87 4.06
C VAL A 369 -20.50 -9.87 4.26
N ASP A 370 -21.13 -10.28 3.17
CA ASP A 370 -22.26 -11.22 3.18
C ASP A 370 -22.53 -11.76 1.77
N MET A 371 -23.46 -12.72 1.67
CA MET A 371 -24.11 -13.14 0.44
C MET A 371 -25.55 -12.64 0.45
N THR A 372 -25.92 -11.87 -0.56
CA THR A 372 -27.27 -11.32 -0.68
C THR A 372 -28.31 -12.42 -0.95
N PRO A 373 -29.62 -12.19 -0.73
CA PRO A 373 -30.67 -13.12 -1.11
C PRO A 373 -30.71 -13.47 -2.62
N LEU A 374 -30.03 -12.65 -3.45
CA LEU A 374 -29.89 -12.90 -4.89
C LEU A 374 -28.66 -13.76 -5.23
N GLY A 375 -27.88 -14.22 -4.24
CA GLY A 375 -26.67 -15.03 -4.43
C GLY A 375 -25.41 -14.23 -4.74
N ILE A 376 -25.47 -12.89 -4.71
CA ILE A 376 -24.31 -12.03 -4.96
C ILE A 376 -23.47 -11.93 -3.67
N VAL A 377 -22.18 -12.19 -3.78
CA VAL A 377 -21.24 -12.08 -2.67
C VAL A 377 -20.63 -10.68 -2.61
N GLU A 378 -20.72 -10.07 -1.45
CA GLU A 378 -20.23 -8.72 -1.19
C GLU A 378 -18.84 -8.75 -0.51
N ILE A 379 -17.87 -8.06 -1.11
CA ILE A 379 -16.51 -7.92 -0.59
C ILE A 379 -16.18 -6.42 -0.49
N THR A 380 -15.46 -6.05 0.55
CA THR A 380 -14.87 -4.72 0.67
C THR A 380 -13.35 -4.82 0.82
N ARG A 381 -12.61 -4.01 0.05
CA ARG A 381 -11.16 -3.91 0.12
C ARG A 381 -10.74 -2.45 0.31
N LYS A 382 -9.89 -2.18 1.31
CA LYS A 382 -9.43 -0.82 1.60
C LYS A 382 -8.69 -0.23 0.41
N LYS A 383 -9.02 1.02 0.03
CA LYS A 383 -8.30 1.74 -1.01
C LYS A 383 -6.97 2.25 -0.44
N VAL A 384 -5.84 1.81 -1.02
CA VAL A 384 -4.48 2.20 -0.64
C VAL A 384 -3.75 2.93 -1.77
N SER A 385 -3.98 2.55 -3.02
CA SER A 385 -3.46 3.20 -4.22
C SER A 385 -4.47 3.07 -5.37
N LYS A 386 -4.16 3.68 -6.52
CA LYS A 386 -5.00 3.56 -7.71
C LYS A 386 -4.90 2.15 -8.29
N PRO A 387 -5.98 1.60 -8.87
CA PRO A 387 -5.92 0.32 -9.56
C PRO A 387 -5.02 0.39 -10.80
N LEU A 388 -4.46 -0.75 -11.18
CA LEU A 388 -3.57 -0.89 -12.35
C LEU A 388 -4.21 -0.36 -13.64
N PHE A 389 -5.52 -0.55 -13.78
CA PHE A 389 -6.31 -0.08 -14.91
C PHE A 389 -6.26 1.44 -15.12
N ASP A 390 -6.18 2.24 -14.06
CA ASP A 390 -6.13 3.70 -14.15
C ASP A 390 -4.83 4.21 -14.81
N PHE A 391 -3.76 3.41 -14.76
CA PHE A 391 -2.46 3.74 -15.34
C PHE A 391 -2.28 3.21 -16.77
N PHE A 392 -2.85 2.05 -17.08
CA PHE A 392 -2.57 1.31 -18.32
C PHE A 392 -3.82 0.94 -19.12
N GLY A 393 -5.04 1.07 -18.55
CA GLY A 393 -6.31 0.64 -19.19
C GLY A 393 -6.86 1.58 -20.25
N LYS A 394 -6.25 2.74 -20.50
CA LYS A 394 -6.74 3.75 -21.48
C LYS A 394 -6.07 3.69 -22.85
N THR A 395 -5.29 2.67 -23.13
CA THR A 395 -4.65 2.45 -24.43
C THR A 395 -5.39 1.38 -25.21
N SER A 396 -6.55 1.75 -25.76
CA SER A 396 -7.19 1.05 -26.90
C SER A 396 -8.05 2.03 -27.68
#